data_16b115e5822b5085a84d00837be5766e
#
_entry.id   16b115e5822b5085a84d00837be5766e
#
_cell.length_a   1.000
_cell.length_b   1.000
_cell.length_c   1.000
_cell.angle_alpha   90.00
_cell.angle_beta   90.00
_cell.angle_gamma   90.00
#
_symmetry.space_group_name_H-M   'P 1'
#
loop_
_entity.id
_entity.type
_entity.pdbx_description
1 polymer ?
#
loop_
_entity_poly.entity_id
_entity_poly.type
_entity_poly.pdbx_seq_one_letter_code
_entity_poly.pdbx_strand_id
1 'polypeptide(L)'
;MVYFYFNRNDPQRRDPTALLQAIVKQLSVAFSGLPKLVVEEYDKRQERGHAEGALDWEECRDLIVKLLDIYPQTTVVVDALDECDLDKRWILFDAIQAMTQSSGLVKIFVSSRDETDIRRGLEQIPYLFIDARKNTADIFRFVRRDVTDSLKRGQFLATVSEGLKEKIISTISRQANGM
;
A
#
# COMPACT_ATOMS: atom_id res chain seq x y z
N MET A 1 -3.10 -8.67 10.88
CA MET A 1 -2.80 -7.53 9.97
C MET A 1 -2.20 -8.10 8.70
N VAL A 2 -2.66 -7.61 7.57
CA VAL A 2 -2.14 -7.93 6.22
C VAL A 2 -1.76 -6.64 5.51
N TYR A 3 -0.77 -6.68 4.62
CA TYR A 3 -0.27 -5.48 3.97
C TYR A 3 0.28 -5.75 2.57
N PHE A 4 0.28 -4.71 1.74
CA PHE A 4 0.92 -4.70 0.43
C PHE A 4 1.44 -3.30 0.11
N TYR A 5 2.61 -3.24 -0.54
CA TYR A 5 3.25 -2.02 -1.01
C TYR A 5 3.34 -2.06 -2.53
N PHE A 6 2.63 -1.16 -3.20
CA PHE A 6 2.78 -1.02 -4.64
C PHE A 6 4.14 -0.46 -5.01
N ASN A 7 4.63 -0.82 -6.19
CA ASN A 7 5.84 -0.25 -6.77
C ASN A 7 5.71 -0.30 -8.30
N ARG A 8 5.57 0.86 -8.93
CA ARG A 8 5.38 1.01 -10.38
C ARG A 8 6.55 0.46 -11.22
N ASN A 9 7.76 0.39 -10.63
CA ASN A 9 8.95 -0.14 -11.30
C ASN A 9 9.05 -1.67 -11.23
N ASP A 10 8.20 -2.32 -10.44
CA ASP A 10 8.16 -3.79 -10.30
C ASP A 10 6.85 -4.32 -10.91
N PRO A 11 6.91 -5.08 -12.03
CA PRO A 11 5.73 -5.61 -12.70
C PRO A 11 4.82 -6.45 -11.79
N GLN A 12 5.40 -7.16 -10.80
CA GLN A 12 4.62 -7.96 -9.86
C GLN A 12 3.97 -7.09 -8.77
N ARG A 13 4.59 -5.95 -8.43
CA ARG A 13 4.09 -5.05 -7.40
C ARG A 13 3.21 -3.91 -7.90
N ARG A 14 2.95 -3.83 -9.20
CA ARG A 14 1.98 -2.88 -9.76
C ARG A 14 0.67 -3.54 -10.16
N ASP A 15 0.62 -4.88 -10.23
CA ASP A 15 -0.60 -5.62 -10.58
C ASP A 15 -1.52 -5.76 -9.35
N PRO A 16 -2.78 -5.30 -9.42
CA PRO A 16 -3.74 -5.44 -8.34
C PRO A 16 -4.06 -6.89 -8.00
N THR A 17 -4.00 -7.80 -8.97
CA THR A 17 -4.20 -9.24 -8.71
C THR A 17 -3.13 -9.79 -7.79
N ALA A 18 -1.87 -9.35 -7.96
CA ALA A 18 -0.79 -9.76 -7.07
C ALA A 18 -1.00 -9.27 -5.61
N LEU A 19 -1.59 -8.08 -5.43
CA LEU A 19 -2.01 -7.62 -4.11
C LEU A 19 -3.03 -8.57 -3.50
N LEU A 20 -4.10 -8.91 -4.24
CA LEU A 20 -5.16 -9.78 -3.73
C LEU A 20 -4.62 -11.17 -3.38
N GLN A 21 -3.78 -11.75 -4.23
CA GLN A 21 -3.09 -13.01 -3.95
C GLN A 21 -2.20 -12.93 -2.70
N ALA A 22 -1.49 -11.82 -2.50
CA ALA A 22 -0.69 -11.60 -1.31
C ALA A 22 -1.53 -11.52 -0.03
N ILE A 23 -2.69 -10.87 -0.09
CA ILE A 23 -3.65 -10.80 1.03
C ILE A 23 -4.20 -12.19 1.35
N VAL A 24 -4.65 -12.95 0.34
CA VAL A 24 -5.11 -14.35 0.53
C VAL A 24 -4.04 -15.17 1.21
N LYS A 25 -2.79 -15.10 0.73
CA LYS A 25 -1.66 -15.81 1.32
C LYS A 25 -1.43 -15.43 2.78
N GLN A 26 -1.43 -14.14 3.10
CA GLN A 26 -1.19 -13.65 4.46
C GLN A 26 -2.32 -14.06 5.41
N LEU A 27 -3.58 -13.98 4.97
CA LEU A 27 -4.72 -14.43 5.76
C LEU A 27 -4.70 -15.96 5.96
N SER A 28 -4.28 -16.73 4.96
CA SER A 28 -4.24 -18.19 5.04
C SER A 28 -3.17 -18.72 6.02
N VAL A 29 -2.07 -17.98 6.26
CA VAL A 29 -0.98 -18.42 7.16
C VAL A 29 -1.05 -17.81 8.57
N ALA A 30 -2.06 -16.99 8.86
CA ALA A 30 -2.17 -16.32 10.16
C ALA A 30 -2.57 -17.24 11.31
N PHE A 31 -3.04 -18.45 11.03
CA PHE A 31 -3.34 -19.50 12.00
C PHE A 31 -2.25 -20.56 12.07
N SER A 32 -2.31 -21.43 13.07
CA SER A 32 -1.43 -22.60 13.23
C SER A 32 -1.65 -23.71 12.17
N GLY A 33 -2.39 -23.44 11.11
CA GLY A 33 -2.68 -24.29 9.97
C GLY A 33 -3.50 -23.55 8.92
N LEU A 34 -3.65 -24.11 7.74
CA LEU A 34 -4.50 -23.53 6.69
C LEU A 34 -5.95 -23.51 7.15
N PRO A 35 -6.67 -22.40 7.00
CA PRO A 35 -8.10 -22.36 7.25
C PRO A 35 -8.83 -23.39 6.39
N LYS A 36 -9.81 -24.08 6.98
CA LYS A 36 -10.58 -25.13 6.30
C LYS A 36 -11.16 -24.68 4.96
N LEU A 37 -11.67 -23.45 4.92
CA LEU A 37 -12.23 -22.87 3.70
C LEU A 37 -11.20 -22.71 2.56
N VAL A 38 -9.91 -22.53 2.86
CA VAL A 38 -8.85 -22.45 1.84
C VAL A 38 -8.59 -23.84 1.25
N VAL A 39 -8.61 -24.86 2.09
CA VAL A 39 -8.48 -26.28 1.66
C VAL A 39 -9.68 -26.65 0.78
N GLU A 40 -10.91 -26.34 1.23
CA GLU A 40 -12.13 -26.60 0.46
C GLU A 40 -12.13 -25.90 -0.91
N GLU A 41 -11.60 -24.66 -0.99
CA GLU A 41 -11.51 -23.94 -2.27
C GLU A 41 -10.46 -24.57 -3.20
N TYR A 42 -9.34 -25.02 -2.63
CA TYR A 42 -8.34 -25.77 -3.39
C TYR A 42 -8.90 -27.08 -3.95
N ASP A 43 -9.63 -27.86 -3.12
CA ASP A 43 -10.23 -29.13 -3.53
C ASP A 43 -11.25 -28.93 -4.66
N LYS A 44 -12.11 -27.89 -4.55
CA LYS A 44 -13.07 -27.54 -5.61
C LYS A 44 -12.40 -27.18 -6.92
N ARG A 45 -11.24 -26.49 -6.87
CA ARG A 45 -10.48 -26.17 -8.08
C ARG A 45 -9.88 -27.42 -8.71
N GLN A 46 -9.38 -28.34 -7.90
CA GLN A 46 -8.91 -29.65 -8.38
C GLN A 46 -10.01 -30.41 -9.14
N GLU A 47 -11.21 -30.48 -8.56
CA GLU A 47 -12.37 -31.16 -9.19
C GLU A 47 -12.76 -30.51 -10.53
N ARG A 48 -12.59 -29.19 -10.67
CA ARG A 48 -12.86 -28.45 -11.91
C ARG A 48 -11.75 -28.52 -12.96
N GLY A 49 -10.63 -29.20 -12.66
CA GLY A 49 -9.47 -29.28 -13.53
C GLY A 49 -8.64 -27.98 -13.60
N HIS A 50 -8.84 -27.03 -12.67
CA HIS A 50 -8.12 -25.75 -12.58
C HIS A 50 -7.08 -25.74 -11.45
N ALA A 51 -6.63 -26.91 -10.99
CA ALA A 51 -5.67 -27.04 -9.88
C ALA A 51 -4.31 -26.36 -10.17
N GLU A 52 -3.92 -26.31 -11.44
CA GLU A 52 -2.68 -25.69 -11.88
C GLU A 52 -2.95 -24.24 -12.32
N GLY A 53 -2.71 -23.31 -11.43
CA GLY A 53 -2.82 -21.87 -11.76
C GLY A 53 -3.02 -21.00 -10.52
N ALA A 54 -2.55 -19.76 -10.62
CA ALA A 54 -2.83 -18.76 -9.61
C ALA A 54 -4.34 -18.42 -9.60
N LEU A 55 -4.85 -18.01 -8.45
CA LEU A 55 -6.20 -17.44 -8.35
C LEU A 55 -6.29 -16.17 -9.20
N ASP A 56 -7.39 -16.00 -9.91
CA ASP A 56 -7.70 -14.72 -10.55
C ASP A 56 -8.16 -13.68 -9.52
N TRP A 57 -8.42 -12.46 -9.96
CA TRP A 57 -8.77 -11.37 -9.06
C TRP A 57 -10.16 -11.57 -8.40
N GLU A 58 -11.14 -12.16 -9.11
CA GLU A 58 -12.49 -12.43 -8.60
C GLU A 58 -12.45 -13.53 -7.55
N GLU A 59 -11.75 -14.62 -7.83
CA GLU A 59 -11.54 -15.73 -6.89
C GLU A 59 -10.82 -15.24 -5.62
N CYS A 60 -9.80 -14.38 -5.78
CA CYS A 60 -9.09 -13.78 -4.64
C CYS A 60 -10.01 -12.89 -3.81
N ARG A 61 -10.78 -12.00 -4.44
CA ARG A 61 -11.72 -11.11 -3.75
C ARG A 61 -12.71 -11.91 -2.91
N ASP A 62 -13.36 -12.91 -3.52
CA ASP A 62 -14.40 -13.71 -2.86
C ASP A 62 -13.81 -14.55 -1.71
N LEU A 63 -12.60 -15.06 -1.89
CA LEU A 63 -11.90 -15.80 -0.84
C LEU A 63 -11.45 -14.89 0.30
N ILE A 64 -11.00 -13.65 0.01
CA ILE A 64 -10.65 -12.65 1.02
C ILE A 64 -11.87 -12.34 1.89
N VAL A 65 -13.04 -12.07 1.32
CA VAL A 65 -14.26 -11.78 2.08
C VAL A 65 -14.57 -12.92 3.03
N LYS A 66 -14.59 -14.17 2.55
CA LYS A 66 -14.81 -15.36 3.39
C LYS A 66 -13.75 -15.51 4.50
N LEU A 67 -12.48 -15.20 4.20
CA LEU A 67 -11.41 -15.24 5.19
C LEU A 67 -11.57 -14.15 6.25
N LEU A 68 -12.01 -12.96 5.86
CA LEU A 68 -12.24 -11.86 6.80
C LEU A 68 -13.34 -12.21 7.83
N ASP A 69 -14.35 -12.98 7.44
CA ASP A 69 -15.44 -13.37 8.32
C ASP A 69 -15.02 -14.35 9.44
N ILE A 70 -13.92 -15.08 9.24
CA ILE A 70 -13.42 -16.00 10.31
C ILE A 70 -12.49 -15.33 11.31
N TYR A 71 -12.06 -14.09 11.03
CA TYR A 71 -11.20 -13.34 11.95
C TYR A 71 -12.02 -12.34 12.77
N PRO A 72 -11.81 -12.25 14.10
CA PRO A 72 -12.54 -11.29 14.94
C PRO A 72 -12.23 -9.85 14.55
N GLN A 73 -11.03 -9.59 14.07
CA GLN A 73 -10.61 -8.28 13.56
C GLN A 73 -9.46 -8.43 12.58
N THR A 74 -9.56 -7.72 11.46
CA THR A 74 -8.49 -7.64 10.44
C THR A 74 -8.14 -6.19 10.13
N THR A 75 -6.84 -5.93 10.00
CA THR A 75 -6.34 -4.65 9.47
C THR A 75 -5.65 -4.93 8.15
N VAL A 76 -6.09 -4.23 7.10
CA VAL A 76 -5.52 -4.27 5.76
C VAL A 76 -4.79 -2.95 5.51
N VAL A 77 -3.55 -3.00 5.06
CA VAL A 77 -2.74 -1.82 4.72
C VAL A 77 -2.31 -1.90 3.27
N VAL A 78 -2.71 -0.92 2.48
CA VAL A 78 -2.34 -0.77 1.07
C VAL A 78 -1.56 0.53 0.94
N ASP A 79 -0.27 0.43 0.63
CA ASP A 79 0.61 1.60 0.49
C ASP A 79 0.87 1.90 -0.98
N ALA A 80 0.96 3.20 -1.31
CA ALA A 80 1.24 3.73 -2.64
C ALA A 80 0.27 3.22 -3.73
N LEU A 81 -1.05 3.29 -3.48
CA LEU A 81 -2.07 2.84 -4.42
C LEU A 81 -1.96 3.53 -5.80
N ASP A 82 -1.46 4.75 -5.87
CA ASP A 82 -1.17 5.47 -7.12
C ASP A 82 -0.11 4.77 -8.01
N GLU A 83 0.67 3.89 -7.45
CA GLU A 83 1.67 3.11 -8.20
C GLU A 83 1.10 1.81 -8.82
N CYS A 84 -0.18 1.50 -8.57
CA CYS A 84 -0.90 0.43 -9.23
C CYS A 84 -1.15 0.75 -10.71
N ASP A 85 -1.17 -0.29 -11.55
CA ASP A 85 -1.53 -0.18 -12.97
C ASP A 85 -2.88 0.53 -13.15
N LEU A 86 -2.86 1.67 -13.84
CA LEU A 86 -4.01 2.57 -13.99
C LEU A 86 -5.24 1.86 -14.57
N ASP A 87 -5.03 1.08 -15.63
CA ASP A 87 -6.10 0.38 -16.36
C ASP A 87 -6.77 -0.72 -15.54
N LYS A 88 -6.10 -1.21 -14.50
CA LYS A 88 -6.58 -2.29 -13.64
C LYS A 88 -6.96 -1.83 -12.23
N ARG A 89 -6.76 -0.57 -11.90
CA ARG A 89 -6.96 -0.03 -10.55
C ARG A 89 -8.40 -0.19 -10.04
N TRP A 90 -9.36 -0.25 -10.94
CA TRP A 90 -10.76 -0.51 -10.61
C TRP A 90 -10.97 -1.85 -9.86
N ILE A 91 -10.12 -2.86 -10.10
CA ILE A 91 -10.13 -4.15 -9.37
C ILE A 91 -9.94 -3.91 -7.87
N LEU A 92 -9.06 -2.96 -7.51
CA LEU A 92 -8.84 -2.64 -6.10
C LEU A 92 -10.03 -1.94 -5.46
N PHE A 93 -10.69 -1.05 -6.19
CA PHE A 93 -11.87 -0.35 -5.67
C PHE A 93 -12.99 -1.35 -5.40
N ASP A 94 -13.23 -2.28 -6.33
CA ASP A 94 -14.18 -3.37 -6.17
C ASP A 94 -13.84 -4.26 -4.96
N ALA A 95 -12.60 -4.69 -4.85
CA ALA A 95 -12.14 -5.52 -3.74
C ALA A 95 -12.22 -4.81 -2.38
N ILE A 96 -11.83 -3.53 -2.31
CA ILE A 96 -11.94 -2.71 -1.09
C ILE A 96 -13.42 -2.60 -0.69
N GLN A 97 -14.30 -2.32 -1.63
CA GLN A 97 -15.74 -2.25 -1.38
C GLN A 97 -16.27 -3.59 -0.85
N ALA A 98 -15.91 -4.70 -1.47
CA ALA A 98 -16.30 -6.03 -1.01
C ALA A 98 -15.81 -6.32 0.42
N MET A 99 -14.56 -5.98 0.73
CA MET A 99 -14.00 -6.14 2.08
C MET A 99 -14.75 -5.32 3.14
N THR A 100 -15.23 -4.12 2.80
CA THR A 100 -16.01 -3.28 3.75
C THR A 100 -17.39 -3.85 4.04
N GLN A 101 -17.89 -4.76 3.21
CA GLN A 101 -19.20 -5.42 3.38
C GLN A 101 -19.09 -6.76 4.13
N SER A 102 -17.87 -7.21 4.48
CA SER A 102 -17.70 -8.42 5.29
C SER A 102 -18.34 -8.28 6.67
N SER A 103 -18.76 -9.39 7.28
CA SER A 103 -19.35 -9.41 8.62
C SER A 103 -18.31 -9.17 9.74
N GLY A 104 -17.03 -9.33 9.43
CA GLY A 104 -15.92 -9.13 10.36
C GLY A 104 -15.59 -7.65 10.61
N LEU A 105 -14.92 -7.37 11.72
CA LEU A 105 -14.39 -6.01 11.97
C LEU A 105 -13.14 -5.77 11.10
N VAL A 106 -13.32 -5.10 9.97
CA VAL A 106 -12.25 -4.79 9.03
C VAL A 106 -11.87 -3.31 9.10
N LYS A 107 -10.57 -3.04 9.23
CA LYS A 107 -9.99 -1.70 9.10
C LYS A 107 -9.09 -1.68 7.89
N ILE A 108 -9.35 -0.77 6.95
CA ILE A 108 -8.56 -0.63 5.73
C ILE A 108 -7.87 0.73 5.75
N PHE A 109 -6.55 0.72 5.62
CA PHE A 109 -5.73 1.92 5.46
C PHE A 109 -5.12 1.91 4.06
N VAL A 110 -5.38 2.99 3.32
CA VAL A 110 -4.83 3.17 1.98
C VAL A 110 -4.03 4.47 1.97
N SER A 111 -2.79 4.41 1.53
CA SER A 111 -2.02 5.61 1.20
C SER A 111 -1.92 5.77 -0.31
N SER A 112 -1.97 7.01 -0.79
CA SER A 112 -1.89 7.33 -2.21
C SER A 112 -1.53 8.79 -2.42
N ARG A 113 -0.99 9.11 -3.59
CA ARG A 113 -1.02 10.47 -4.11
C ARG A 113 -2.44 10.86 -4.46
N ASP A 114 -2.68 12.17 -4.54
CA ASP A 114 -3.97 12.72 -4.89
C ASP A 114 -4.21 12.62 -6.42
N GLU A 115 -4.88 11.55 -6.84
CA GLU A 115 -5.29 11.32 -8.23
C GLU A 115 -6.81 11.28 -8.35
N THR A 116 -7.34 11.79 -9.46
CA THR A 116 -8.80 12.00 -9.64
C THR A 116 -9.58 10.67 -9.66
N ASP A 117 -9.03 9.63 -10.26
CA ASP A 117 -9.65 8.30 -10.33
C ASP A 117 -9.68 7.62 -8.96
N ILE A 118 -8.61 7.75 -8.16
CA ILE A 118 -8.55 7.23 -6.79
C ILE A 118 -9.56 7.95 -5.90
N ARG A 119 -9.62 9.28 -6.01
CA ARG A 119 -10.58 10.08 -5.24
C ARG A 119 -12.02 9.69 -5.57
N ARG A 120 -12.33 9.42 -6.84
CA ARG A 120 -13.64 8.96 -7.28
C ARG A 120 -13.94 7.53 -6.84
N GLY A 121 -12.95 6.61 -7.00
CA GLY A 121 -13.11 5.19 -6.63
C GLY A 121 -13.27 4.96 -5.13
N LEU A 122 -12.77 5.89 -4.29
CA LEU A 122 -12.84 5.81 -2.83
C LEU A 122 -13.69 6.94 -2.20
N GLU A 123 -14.59 7.59 -2.96
CA GLU A 123 -15.37 8.75 -2.49
C GLU A 123 -16.25 8.48 -1.27
N GLN A 124 -16.69 7.22 -1.09
CA GLN A 124 -17.51 6.79 0.05
C GLN A 124 -16.67 6.50 1.31
N ILE A 125 -15.34 6.54 1.20
CA ILE A 125 -14.42 6.21 2.30
C ILE A 125 -13.89 7.51 2.92
N PRO A 126 -13.94 7.67 4.25
CA PRO A 126 -13.33 8.83 4.91
C PRO A 126 -11.83 8.92 4.59
N TYR A 127 -11.37 10.09 4.19
CA TYR A 127 -9.97 10.32 3.87
C TYR A 127 -9.38 11.49 4.66
N LEU A 128 -8.07 11.41 4.90
CA LEU A 128 -7.28 12.48 5.47
C LEU A 128 -6.34 13.03 4.39
N PHE A 129 -6.55 14.30 4.03
CA PHE A 129 -5.64 14.98 3.12
C PHE A 129 -4.42 15.51 3.88
N ILE A 130 -3.23 15.04 3.48
CA ILE A 130 -1.96 15.52 4.02
C ILE A 130 -1.51 16.68 3.14
N ASP A 131 -1.78 17.91 3.58
CA ASP A 131 -1.36 19.12 2.88
C ASP A 131 0.16 19.29 3.04
N ALA A 132 0.84 19.41 1.91
CA ALA A 132 2.25 19.76 1.83
C ALA A 132 2.67 20.90 2.75
N ARG A 133 1.83 21.93 2.85
CA ARG A 133 2.09 23.12 3.70
C ARG A 133 2.13 22.79 5.19
N LYS A 134 1.41 21.77 5.64
CA LYS A 134 1.40 21.34 7.04
C LYS A 134 2.69 20.64 7.45
N ASN A 135 3.40 20.05 6.49
CA ASN A 135 4.62 19.30 6.73
C ASN A 135 5.90 20.13 6.53
N THR A 136 5.80 21.40 6.13
CA THR A 136 6.96 22.25 5.80
C THR A 136 7.99 22.32 6.95
N ALA A 137 7.50 22.47 8.19
CA ALA A 137 8.40 22.53 9.35
C ALA A 137 9.15 21.22 9.61
N ASP A 138 8.48 20.08 9.41
CA ASP A 138 9.06 18.76 9.62
C ASP A 138 10.05 18.42 8.49
N ILE A 139 9.72 18.76 7.25
CA ILE A 139 10.63 18.66 6.10
C ILE A 139 11.89 19.48 6.35
N PHE A 140 11.75 20.74 6.81
CA PHE A 140 12.89 21.57 7.09
C PHE A 140 13.80 20.98 8.19
N ARG A 141 13.20 20.46 9.27
CA ARG A 141 13.95 19.77 10.34
C ARG A 141 14.67 18.52 9.83
N PHE A 142 13.99 17.72 9.03
CA PHE A 142 14.55 16.51 8.43
C PHE A 142 15.73 16.85 7.52
N VAL A 143 15.54 17.77 6.55
CA VAL A 143 16.58 18.19 5.60
C VAL A 143 17.78 18.79 6.35
N ARG A 144 17.54 19.66 7.34
CA ARG A 144 18.62 20.25 8.15
C ARG A 144 19.45 19.19 8.86
N ARG A 145 18.79 18.19 9.45
CA ARG A 145 19.47 17.08 10.13
C ARG A 145 20.26 16.25 9.13
N ASP A 146 19.66 15.83 8.03
CA ASP A 146 20.27 14.97 7.03
C ASP A 146 21.48 15.63 6.37
N VAL A 147 21.39 16.89 5.95
CA VAL A 147 22.51 17.66 5.41
C VAL A 147 23.65 17.79 6.43
N THR A 148 23.31 18.05 7.71
CA THR A 148 24.32 18.17 8.77
C THR A 148 25.03 16.85 9.03
N ASP A 149 24.31 15.74 9.06
CA ASP A 149 24.88 14.41 9.28
C ASP A 149 25.69 13.94 8.07
N SER A 150 25.26 14.25 6.86
CA SER A 150 26.02 13.98 5.63
C SER A 150 27.34 14.76 5.56
N LEU A 151 27.34 16.01 6.03
CA LEU A 151 28.57 16.79 6.17
C LEU A 151 29.55 16.17 7.18
N LYS A 152 29.04 15.74 8.35
CA LYS A 152 29.84 15.04 9.37
C LYS A 152 30.44 13.73 8.87
N ARG A 153 29.70 13.01 8.01
CA ARG A 153 30.16 11.74 7.41
C ARG A 153 31.13 11.95 6.23
N GLY A 154 31.43 13.19 5.84
CA GLY A 154 32.30 13.48 4.72
C GLY A 154 31.75 13.10 3.34
N GLN A 155 30.40 13.05 3.20
CA GLN A 155 29.76 12.67 1.95
C GLN A 155 29.74 13.78 0.89
N PHE A 156 30.18 14.97 1.22
CA PHE A 156 30.38 16.07 0.28
C PHE A 156 31.82 16.11 -0.21
N LEU A 157 31.98 16.27 -1.52
CA LEU A 157 33.29 16.26 -2.19
C LEU A 157 34.18 17.51 -1.90
N ALA A 158 33.62 18.53 -1.24
CA ALA A 158 34.31 19.78 -0.94
C ALA A 158 33.93 20.32 0.44
N THR A 159 34.76 21.21 0.97
CA THR A 159 34.45 21.95 2.21
C THR A 159 33.24 22.85 1.97
N VAL A 160 32.18 22.62 2.72
CA VAL A 160 30.92 23.38 2.64
C VAL A 160 30.93 24.47 3.70
N SER A 161 30.88 25.75 3.29
CA SER A 161 30.72 26.87 4.21
C SER A 161 29.34 26.88 4.84
N GLU A 162 29.16 27.52 6.03
CA GLU A 162 27.84 27.63 6.66
C GLU A 162 26.81 28.32 5.75
N GLY A 163 27.20 29.35 5.00
CA GLY A 163 26.31 30.01 4.03
C GLY A 163 25.84 29.08 2.91
N LEU A 164 26.73 28.21 2.40
CA LEU A 164 26.39 27.22 1.39
C LEU A 164 25.48 26.11 1.99
N LYS A 165 25.76 25.69 3.21
CA LYS A 165 24.95 24.72 3.94
C LYS A 165 23.49 25.21 4.09
N GLU A 166 23.29 26.45 4.58
CA GLU A 166 21.95 27.02 4.71
C GLU A 166 21.25 27.19 3.36
N LYS A 167 21.99 27.53 2.30
CA LYS A 167 21.45 27.59 0.94
C LYS A 167 21.00 26.21 0.43
N ILE A 168 21.76 25.15 0.69
CA ILE A 168 21.41 23.77 0.36
C ILE A 168 20.11 23.39 1.09
N ILE A 169 20.06 23.58 2.42
CA ILE A 169 18.90 23.26 3.25
C ILE A 169 17.65 24.00 2.74
N SER A 170 17.74 25.30 2.53
CA SER A 170 16.60 26.12 2.07
C SER A 170 16.13 25.72 0.67
N THR A 171 17.07 25.40 -0.22
CA THR A 171 16.73 24.99 -1.59
C THR A 171 16.03 23.63 -1.63
N ILE A 172 16.57 22.62 -0.95
CA ILE A 172 15.96 21.28 -0.86
C ILE A 172 14.60 21.37 -0.19
N SER A 173 14.48 22.06 0.95
CA SER A 173 13.21 22.20 1.68
C SER A 173 12.13 22.88 0.84
N ARG A 174 12.49 23.89 0.03
CA ARG A 174 11.58 24.55 -0.88
C ARG A 174 11.16 23.67 -2.06
N GLN A 175 12.10 22.89 -2.63
CA GLN A 175 11.84 22.03 -3.78
C GLN A 175 11.08 20.76 -3.41
N ALA A 176 11.14 20.34 -2.14
CA ALA A 176 10.39 19.19 -1.65
C ALA A 176 8.87 19.37 -1.77
N ASN A 177 8.36 20.62 -1.95
CA ASN A 177 6.94 20.92 -2.16
C ASN A 177 5.99 20.14 -1.24
N GLY A 178 6.47 19.77 -0.03
CA GLY A 178 5.67 19.06 0.96
C GLY A 178 5.51 17.55 0.73
N MET A 179 6.42 16.95 -0.03
CA MET A 179 6.52 15.48 -0.09
C MET A 179 6.63 14.85 1.27
#